data_61ee1237af0327bf462b61625833392f
#
_entry.id   61ee1237af0327bf462b61625833392f
#
_cell.length_a   1.000
_cell.length_b   1.000
_cell.length_c   1.000
_cell.angle_alpha   90.00
_cell.angle_beta   90.00
_cell.angle_gamma   90.00
#
_symmetry.space_group_name_H-M   'P 1'
#
loop_
_entity.id
_entity.type
_entity.pdbx_description
1 polymer ?
#
loop_
_entity_poly.entity_id
_entity_poly.type
_entity_poly.pdbx_seq_one_letter_code
_entity_poly.pdbx_strand_id
1 'polypeptide(L)' 'MSRFVESLKRLYKSGKITEEKVAELLAEGKITQEEYEYIVEA' A
#
# COMPACT_ATOMS: atom_id res chain seq x y z
N MET A 1 0.22 -10.28 -5.53
CA MET A 1 -0.72 -10.00 -4.48
C MET A 1 -2.08 -9.66 -5.07
N SER A 2 -3.07 -9.27 -4.25
CA SER A 2 -4.42 -9.03 -4.76
C SER A 2 -4.44 -7.80 -5.67
N ARG A 3 -5.52 -7.69 -6.44
CA ARG A 3 -5.71 -6.54 -7.31
C ARG A 3 -5.71 -5.24 -6.52
N PHE A 4 -6.32 -5.27 -5.34
CA PHE A 4 -6.37 -4.11 -4.46
C PHE A 4 -4.95 -3.66 -4.09
N VAL A 5 -4.12 -4.60 -3.69
CA VAL A 5 -2.75 -4.29 -3.29
C VAL A 5 -1.92 -3.83 -4.48
N GLU A 6 -2.12 -4.46 -5.64
CA GLU A 6 -1.40 -4.04 -6.84
C GLU A 6 -1.77 -2.61 -7.24
N SER A 7 -3.04 -2.26 -7.08
CA SER A 7 -3.48 -0.90 -7.36
C SER A 7 -2.83 0.10 -6.43
N LEU A 8 -2.74 -0.25 -5.14
CA LEU A 8 -2.11 0.62 -4.15
C LEU A 8 -0.64 0.82 -4.47
N LYS A 9 0.03 -0.25 -4.87
CA LYS A 9 1.45 -0.15 -5.22
C LYS A 9 1.65 0.79 -6.40
N ARG A 10 0.78 0.69 -7.39
CA ARG A 10 0.85 1.56 -8.56
C ARG A 10 0.63 3.01 -8.18
N LEU A 11 -0.36 3.28 -7.34
CA LEU A 11 -0.67 4.63 -6.92
C LEU A 11 0.46 5.21 -6.09
N TYR A 12 1.04 4.41 -5.22
CA TYR A 12 2.15 4.86 -4.41
C TYR A 12 3.36 5.21 -5.29
N LYS A 13 3.66 4.34 -6.23
CA LYS A 13 4.81 4.52 -7.11
C LYS A 13 4.65 5.77 -7.97
N SER A 14 3.43 6.08 -8.37
CA SER A 14 3.16 7.25 -9.20
C SER A 14 2.97 8.53 -8.39
N GLY A 15 3.06 8.44 -7.06
CA GLY A 15 2.96 9.60 -6.20
C GLY A 15 1.55 10.05 -5.90
N LYS A 16 0.56 9.22 -6.22
CA LYS A 16 -0.83 9.59 -6.01
C LYS A 16 -1.32 9.33 -4.60
N ILE A 17 -0.62 8.46 -3.86
CA ILE A 17 -0.89 8.27 -2.45
C ILE A 17 0.45 8.30 -1.72
N THR A 18 0.41 8.63 -0.43
CA THR A 18 1.62 8.75 0.37
C THR A 18 1.85 7.49 1.18
N GLU A 19 3.05 7.34 1.70
CA GLU A 19 3.37 6.23 2.59
C GLU A 19 2.48 6.29 3.82
N GLU A 20 2.18 7.50 4.27
CA GLU A 20 1.31 7.72 5.41
C GLU A 20 -0.07 7.11 5.16
N LYS A 21 -0.58 7.26 3.95
CA LYS A 21 -1.87 6.68 3.59
C LYS A 21 -1.80 5.15 3.63
N VAL A 22 -0.72 4.60 3.11
CA VAL A 22 -0.55 3.14 3.11
C VAL A 22 -0.45 2.62 4.55
N ALA A 23 0.27 3.34 5.41
CA ALA A 23 0.40 2.96 6.81
C ALA A 23 -0.95 3.03 7.52
N GLU A 24 -1.78 3.97 7.13
CA GLU A 24 -3.13 4.11 7.69
C GLU A 24 -3.97 2.87 7.35
N LEU A 25 -3.86 2.40 6.11
CA LEU A 25 -4.59 1.19 5.70
C LEU A 25 -4.13 -0.02 6.49
N LEU A 26 -2.83 -0.08 6.78
CA LEU A 26 -2.30 -1.14 7.60
C LEU A 26 -2.87 -1.07 9.02
N ALA A 27 -2.91 0.12 9.60
CA ALA A 27 -3.42 0.31 10.94
C ALA A 27 -4.91 -0.06 11.03
N GLU A 28 -5.65 0.14 9.95
CA GLU A 28 -7.07 -0.18 9.89
C GLU A 28 -7.34 -1.64 9.60
N GLY A 29 -6.28 -2.41 9.36
CA GLY A 29 -6.41 -3.82 9.08
C GLY A 29 -6.86 -4.14 7.66
N LYS A 30 -6.78 -3.18 6.77
CA LYS A 30 -7.18 -3.40 5.38
C LYS A 30 -6.11 -4.05 4.55
N ILE A 31 -4.87 -3.96 5.00
CA ILE A 31 -3.74 -4.66 4.39
C ILE A 31 -2.88 -5.23 5.51
N THR A 32 -2.05 -6.21 5.17
CA THR A 32 -1.16 -6.83 6.15
C THR A 32 0.19 -6.12 6.13
N GLN A 33 1.01 -6.43 7.12
CA GLN A 33 2.37 -5.91 7.19
C GLN A 33 3.15 -6.27 5.93
N GLU A 34 2.99 -7.50 5.47
CA GLU A 34 3.65 -7.97 4.27
C GLU A 34 3.23 -7.16 3.05
N GLU A 35 1.93 -6.88 2.96
CA GLU A 35 1.40 -6.10 1.85
C GLU A 35 1.89 -4.66 1.91
N TYR A 36 1.98 -4.12 3.11
CA TYR A 36 2.49 -2.77 3.31
C TYR A 36 3.92 -2.67 2.77
N GLU A 37 4.77 -3.62 3.15
CA GLU A 37 6.16 -3.62 2.71
C GLU A 37 6.26 -3.77 1.20
N TYR A 38 5.39 -4.61 0.63
CA TYR A 38 5.37 -4.80 -0.81
C TYR A 38 5.05 -3.51 -1.55
N ILE A 39 4.09 -2.75 -1.03
CA ILE A 39 3.65 -1.51 -1.65
C ILE A 39 4.72 -0.43 -1.57
N VAL A 40 5.27 -0.19 -0.38
CA VAL A 40 6.21 0.91 -0.19
C VAL A 40 7.61 0.60 -0.71
N GLU A 41 7.86 -0.65 -1.01
CA GLU A 41 9.14 -1.10 -1.56
C GLU A 41 9.33 -0.63 -3.01
N ALA A 42 8.26 -0.34 -3.68
CA ALA A 42 8.25 -0.03 -5.10
C ALA A 42 8.98 1.27 -5.47
#